data_157e64d7b5261d56c055cf0b9d1f2a16
#
_entry.id   157e64d7b5261d56c055cf0b9d1f2a16
#
_cell.length_a   1.000
_cell.length_b   1.000
_cell.length_c   1.000
_cell.angle_alpha   90.00
_cell.angle_beta   90.00
_cell.angle_gamma   90.00
#
_symmetry.space_group_name_H-M   'P 1'
#
loop_
_entity.id
_entity.type
_entity.pdbx_description
1 polymer ?
#
loop_
_entity_poly.entity_id
_entity_poly.type
_entity_poly.pdbx_seq_one_letter_code
_entity_poly.pdbx_strand_id
1 'polypeptide(L)'
;VGLMVEGQAGLTWERWLHILQTAEELGLPSVMRSDHYVIGKYQSSIDAYLSFAIAAHETSTIKFGPLVNPITFRSPVDLGRMAAQVNHLANGRFKLGIGAGWHQPEHDAYGIYYPSTRERFDRLEEGIQVIKALWSDGPASYSGEHYSVTDVDCLPKPVNGADTPITIGGGGEKRTLPLVAKYAGEWNCVNVPPETYRHKVNVVAERCADVDRDPATLHRSMMVFGLV
;
A
#
# COMPACT_ATOMS: atom_id res chain seq x y z
N VAL A 1 7.74 -15.44 -6.25
CA VAL A 1 6.31 -15.21 -6.50
C VAL A 1 5.61 -15.18 -5.16
N GLY A 2 4.80 -14.13 -4.90
CA GLY A 2 3.93 -14.03 -3.72
C GLY A 2 2.46 -14.27 -4.09
N LEU A 3 1.62 -14.42 -3.07
CA LEU A 3 0.18 -14.58 -3.25
C LEU A 3 -0.51 -13.22 -3.13
N MET A 4 -1.53 -12.98 -3.98
CA MET A 4 -2.46 -11.86 -3.86
C MET A 4 -3.86 -12.38 -3.53
N VAL A 5 -4.49 -11.83 -2.49
CA VAL A 5 -5.82 -12.24 -2.01
C VAL A 5 -6.79 -11.08 -2.18
N GLU A 6 -7.88 -11.33 -2.91
CA GLU A 6 -8.99 -10.39 -3.06
C GLU A 6 -9.96 -10.55 -1.89
N GLY A 7 -9.76 -9.73 -0.84
CA GLY A 7 -10.48 -9.86 0.42
C GLY A 7 -12.01 -9.79 0.29
N GLN A 8 -12.52 -8.93 -0.59
CA GLN A 8 -13.96 -8.76 -0.83
C GLN A 8 -14.63 -9.98 -1.49
N ALA A 9 -13.86 -10.92 -2.03
CA ALA A 9 -14.38 -12.14 -2.65
C ALA A 9 -14.77 -13.24 -1.64
N GLY A 10 -15.18 -12.85 -0.44
CA GLY A 10 -15.66 -13.77 0.60
C GLY A 10 -14.55 -14.31 1.51
N LEU A 11 -13.52 -13.52 1.75
CA LEU A 11 -12.51 -13.87 2.73
C LEU A 11 -13.10 -13.87 4.14
N THR A 12 -13.03 -15.02 4.81
CA THR A 12 -13.37 -15.19 6.24
C THR A 12 -12.10 -15.24 7.09
N TRP A 13 -12.24 -15.08 8.40
CA TRP A 13 -11.13 -15.21 9.34
C TRP A 13 -10.46 -16.58 9.26
N GLU A 14 -11.24 -17.64 9.18
CA GLU A 14 -10.75 -19.01 9.04
C GLU A 14 -9.94 -19.20 7.76
N ARG A 15 -10.47 -18.72 6.62
CA ARG A 15 -9.74 -18.79 5.35
C ARG A 15 -8.47 -17.97 5.37
N TRP A 16 -8.49 -16.79 6.01
CA TRP A 16 -7.32 -15.95 6.12
C TRP A 16 -6.20 -16.64 6.88
N LEU A 17 -6.51 -17.23 8.05
CA LEU A 17 -5.55 -17.99 8.84
C LEU A 17 -4.98 -19.17 8.06
N HIS A 18 -5.85 -19.94 7.39
CA HIS A 18 -5.42 -21.07 6.57
C HIS A 18 -4.49 -20.65 5.43
N ILE A 19 -4.80 -19.55 4.72
CA ILE A 19 -3.94 -19.00 3.67
C ILE A 19 -2.57 -18.61 4.21
N LEU A 20 -2.52 -17.92 5.34
CA LEU A 20 -1.27 -17.48 5.96
C LEU A 20 -0.38 -18.68 6.36
N GLN A 21 -0.95 -19.65 7.05
CA GLN A 21 -0.23 -20.84 7.51
C GLN A 21 0.28 -21.68 6.34
N THR A 22 -0.59 -21.94 5.36
CA THR A 22 -0.20 -22.69 4.15
C THR A 22 0.87 -21.95 3.35
N ALA A 23 0.75 -20.63 3.21
CA ALA A 23 1.77 -19.84 2.49
C ALA A 23 3.13 -19.90 3.19
N GLU A 24 3.16 -19.85 4.52
CA GLU A 24 4.38 -19.96 5.30
C GLU A 24 5.00 -21.35 5.21
N GLU A 25 4.19 -22.41 5.33
CA GLU A 25 4.62 -23.83 5.17
C GLU A 25 5.21 -24.08 3.78
N LEU A 26 4.63 -23.50 2.74
CA LEU A 26 5.12 -23.59 1.35
C LEU A 26 6.32 -22.68 1.06
N GLY A 27 6.76 -21.89 2.01
CA GLY A 27 7.88 -20.95 1.84
C GLY A 27 7.61 -19.80 0.87
N LEU A 28 6.35 -19.37 0.74
CA LEU A 28 6.04 -18.20 -0.07
C LEU A 28 6.61 -16.93 0.59
N PRO A 29 7.23 -16.03 -0.19
CA PRO A 29 7.86 -14.83 0.38
C PRO A 29 6.87 -13.79 0.87
N SER A 30 5.63 -13.79 0.36
CA SER A 30 4.63 -12.80 0.75
C SER A 30 3.19 -13.23 0.45
N VAL A 31 2.28 -12.74 1.30
CA VAL A 31 0.83 -12.76 1.07
C VAL A 31 0.32 -11.32 1.15
N MET A 32 -0.05 -10.76 0.01
CA MET A 32 -0.65 -9.43 -0.07
C MET A 32 -2.16 -9.55 -0.21
N ARG A 33 -2.91 -8.53 0.18
CA ARG A 33 -4.36 -8.51 -0.05
C ARG A 33 -4.86 -7.13 -0.47
N SER A 34 -6.00 -7.13 -1.19
CA SER A 34 -6.72 -5.89 -1.49
C SER A 34 -7.34 -5.28 -0.22
N ASP A 35 -7.50 -3.96 -0.23
CA ASP A 35 -8.23 -3.21 0.78
C ASP A 35 -9.51 -2.63 0.15
N HIS A 36 -10.33 -3.51 -0.41
CA HIS A 36 -11.65 -3.19 -0.94
C HIS A 36 -12.74 -3.63 0.02
N TYR A 37 -13.81 -2.83 0.14
CA TYR A 37 -15.02 -3.17 0.88
C TYR A 37 -16.03 -3.86 -0.01
N VAL A 38 -16.20 -3.34 -1.23
CA VAL A 38 -17.19 -3.81 -2.21
C VAL A 38 -16.60 -3.73 -3.62
N ILE A 39 -16.72 -4.83 -4.39
CA ILE A 39 -16.49 -4.81 -5.84
C ILE A 39 -17.60 -5.58 -6.54
N GLY A 40 -18.46 -4.87 -7.27
CA GLY A 40 -19.59 -5.46 -7.96
C GLY A 40 -20.51 -6.25 -7.01
N LYS A 41 -20.65 -7.55 -7.24
CA LYS A 41 -21.47 -8.45 -6.39
C LYS A 41 -20.75 -8.88 -5.09
N TYR A 42 -19.48 -8.65 -4.97
CA TYR A 42 -18.68 -9.06 -3.82
C TYR A 42 -18.72 -7.99 -2.75
N GLN A 43 -19.37 -8.29 -1.62
CA GLN A 43 -19.66 -7.35 -0.53
C GLN A 43 -19.23 -7.87 0.85
N SER A 44 -18.45 -8.93 0.89
CA SER A 44 -18.01 -9.55 2.14
C SER A 44 -16.50 -9.53 2.26
N SER A 45 -15.99 -8.61 3.07
CA SER A 45 -14.57 -8.49 3.35
C SER A 45 -14.34 -8.30 4.85
N ILE A 46 -13.49 -9.11 5.43
CA ILE A 46 -12.94 -8.79 6.76
C ILE A 46 -12.06 -7.53 6.64
N ASP A 47 -12.00 -6.72 7.69
CA ASP A 47 -11.16 -5.52 7.68
C ASP A 47 -9.70 -5.84 7.40
N ALA A 48 -9.06 -5.03 6.55
CA ALA A 48 -7.70 -5.27 6.11
C ALA A 48 -6.70 -5.14 7.26
N TYR A 49 -6.80 -4.08 8.06
CA TYR A 49 -5.82 -3.82 9.12
C TYR A 49 -5.96 -4.76 10.31
N LEU A 50 -7.18 -5.14 10.67
CA LEU A 50 -7.40 -6.23 11.64
C LEU A 50 -6.80 -7.54 11.14
N SER A 51 -6.95 -7.85 9.85
CA SER A 51 -6.37 -9.06 9.26
C SER A 51 -4.84 -9.03 9.24
N PHE A 52 -4.22 -7.85 9.08
CA PHE A 52 -2.77 -7.71 9.16
C PHE A 52 -2.23 -7.83 10.59
N ALA A 53 -2.98 -7.39 11.60
CA ALA A 53 -2.59 -7.63 12.99
C ALA A 53 -2.58 -9.13 13.31
N ILE A 54 -3.56 -9.88 12.80
CA ILE A 54 -3.57 -11.35 12.91
C ILE A 54 -2.40 -11.96 12.14
N ALA A 55 -2.12 -11.51 10.90
CA ALA A 55 -0.98 -12.00 10.14
C ALA A 55 0.36 -11.75 10.85
N ALA A 56 0.52 -10.61 11.53
CA ALA A 56 1.71 -10.32 12.32
C ALA A 56 1.93 -11.33 13.45
N HIS A 57 0.85 -11.78 14.08
CA HIS A 57 0.88 -12.75 15.19
C HIS A 57 1.05 -14.20 14.71
N GLU A 58 0.32 -14.58 13.65
CA GLU A 58 0.21 -15.98 13.20
C GLU A 58 1.34 -16.42 12.25
N THR A 59 2.19 -15.49 11.82
CA THR A 59 3.29 -15.79 10.90
C THR A 59 4.63 -15.29 11.43
N SER A 60 5.73 -15.89 10.93
CA SER A 60 7.09 -15.58 11.38
C SER A 60 8.01 -15.06 10.28
N THR A 61 7.75 -15.42 9.02
CA THR A 61 8.68 -15.20 7.91
C THR A 61 8.07 -14.45 6.74
N ILE A 62 6.81 -14.69 6.40
CA ILE A 62 6.17 -14.09 5.23
C ILE A 62 5.98 -12.58 5.40
N LYS A 63 6.18 -11.84 4.32
CA LYS A 63 5.80 -10.43 4.23
C LYS A 63 4.33 -10.31 3.85
N PHE A 64 3.65 -9.31 4.35
CA PHE A 64 2.23 -9.09 4.08
C PHE A 64 1.88 -7.60 4.12
N GLY A 65 0.71 -7.25 3.58
CA GLY A 65 0.21 -5.88 3.59
C GLY A 65 -0.85 -5.62 2.52
N PRO A 66 -1.36 -4.38 2.47
CA PRO A 66 -2.30 -3.99 1.42
C PRO A 66 -1.59 -3.85 0.07
N LEU A 67 -2.25 -4.31 -1.00
CA LEU A 67 -1.82 -4.07 -2.37
C LEU A 67 -3.01 -3.63 -3.22
N VAL A 68 -3.45 -2.38 -3.14
CA VAL A 68 -2.92 -1.33 -2.27
C VAL A 68 -4.07 -0.69 -1.49
N ASN A 69 -3.75 0.01 -0.39
CA ASN A 69 -4.71 0.81 0.36
C ASN A 69 -5.07 2.09 -0.42
N PRO A 70 -6.35 2.39 -0.68
CA PRO A 70 -6.74 3.68 -1.24
C PRO A 70 -6.54 4.80 -0.21
N ILE A 71 -5.85 5.89 -0.60
CA ILE A 71 -5.66 7.06 0.28
C ILE A 71 -6.97 7.71 0.70
N THR A 72 -8.04 7.45 -0.03
CA THR A 72 -9.38 7.99 0.20
C THR A 72 -10.15 7.30 1.32
N PHE A 73 -9.73 6.11 1.78
CA PHE A 73 -10.48 5.36 2.79
C PHE A 73 -10.20 5.82 4.22
N ARG A 74 -8.98 6.28 4.47
CA ARG A 74 -8.52 6.64 5.83
C ARG A 74 -7.69 7.91 5.78
N SER A 75 -7.71 8.66 6.87
CA SER A 75 -6.76 9.76 7.05
C SER A 75 -5.33 9.24 6.98
N PRO A 76 -4.37 9.95 6.36
CA PRO A 76 -2.98 9.52 6.34
C PRO A 76 -2.35 9.42 7.73
N VAL A 77 -2.89 10.15 8.72
CA VAL A 77 -2.47 10.04 10.11
C VAL A 77 -2.87 8.67 10.69
N ASP A 78 -4.13 8.26 10.51
CA ASP A 78 -4.59 6.96 10.98
C ASP A 78 -3.88 5.83 10.24
N LEU A 79 -3.73 5.98 8.91
CA LEU A 79 -3.03 5.02 8.08
C LEU A 79 -1.57 4.86 8.51
N GLY A 80 -0.85 5.98 8.71
CA GLY A 80 0.55 5.97 9.14
C GLY A 80 0.74 5.34 10.52
N ARG A 81 -0.18 5.63 11.46
CA ARG A 81 -0.18 5.05 12.82
C ARG A 81 -0.44 3.54 12.79
N MET A 82 -1.49 3.10 12.10
CA MET A 82 -1.81 1.68 12.00
C MET A 82 -0.68 0.89 11.31
N ALA A 83 -0.16 1.43 10.20
CA ALA A 83 0.93 0.80 9.46
C ALA A 83 2.21 0.68 10.31
N ALA A 84 2.55 1.73 11.08
CA ALA A 84 3.69 1.70 11.99
C ALA A 84 3.54 0.61 13.07
N GLN A 85 2.37 0.52 13.69
CA GLN A 85 2.11 -0.47 14.75
C GLN A 85 2.14 -1.90 14.20
N VAL A 86 1.48 -2.15 13.06
CA VAL A 86 1.51 -3.50 12.43
C VAL A 86 2.93 -3.85 11.97
N ASN A 87 3.68 -2.89 11.42
CA ASN A 87 5.08 -3.12 11.02
C ASN A 87 5.96 -3.46 12.22
N HIS A 88 5.80 -2.71 13.33
CA HIS A 88 6.52 -2.96 14.58
C HIS A 88 6.16 -4.35 15.16
N LEU A 89 4.87 -4.66 15.26
CA LEU A 89 4.36 -5.97 15.73
C LEU A 89 4.88 -7.13 14.88
N ALA A 90 4.98 -6.93 13.57
CA ALA A 90 5.47 -7.91 12.60
C ALA A 90 7.00 -7.95 12.46
N ASN A 91 7.74 -7.20 13.26
CA ASN A 91 9.20 -7.07 13.15
C ASN A 91 9.66 -6.73 11.72
N GLY A 92 9.01 -5.72 11.09
CA GLY A 92 9.36 -5.20 9.77
C GLY A 92 8.80 -5.98 8.57
N ARG A 93 8.04 -7.06 8.77
CA ARG A 93 7.46 -7.86 7.68
C ARG A 93 6.25 -7.22 7.01
N PHE A 94 5.56 -6.30 7.67
CA PHE A 94 4.45 -5.56 7.08
C PHE A 94 4.95 -4.55 6.04
N LYS A 95 4.31 -4.54 4.87
CA LYS A 95 4.57 -3.61 3.76
C LYS A 95 3.35 -2.71 3.55
N LEU A 96 3.53 -1.41 3.67
CA LEU A 96 2.47 -0.47 3.32
C LEU A 96 2.43 -0.26 1.81
N GLY A 97 1.38 -0.78 1.17
CA GLY A 97 1.03 -0.43 -0.20
C GLY A 97 -0.05 0.64 -0.23
N ILE A 98 0.11 1.67 -1.07
CA ILE A 98 -0.80 2.81 -1.12
C ILE A 98 -1.06 3.24 -2.57
N GLY A 99 -2.25 3.76 -2.84
CA GLY A 99 -2.65 4.27 -4.15
C GLY A 99 -3.71 5.36 -4.06
N ALA A 100 -4.00 5.99 -5.19
CA ALA A 100 -4.95 7.11 -5.27
C ALA A 100 -6.43 6.68 -5.09
N GLY A 101 -6.73 5.39 -5.13
CA GLY A 101 -8.11 4.89 -5.20
C GLY A 101 -8.70 5.00 -6.62
N TRP A 102 -9.57 4.08 -6.97
CA TRP A 102 -10.16 4.03 -8.32
C TRP A 102 -11.63 3.62 -8.34
N HIS A 103 -12.10 2.88 -7.35
CA HIS A 103 -13.44 2.28 -7.36
C HIS A 103 -14.44 3.18 -6.63
N GLN A 104 -15.05 4.12 -7.37
CA GLN A 104 -16.05 5.04 -6.83
C GLN A 104 -17.26 4.35 -6.20
N PRO A 105 -17.83 3.25 -6.75
CA PRO A 105 -19.04 2.65 -6.19
C PRO A 105 -18.94 2.23 -4.72
N GLU A 106 -17.77 1.80 -4.23
CA GLU A 106 -17.62 1.47 -2.81
C GLU A 106 -17.58 2.71 -1.91
N HIS A 107 -17.04 3.83 -2.41
CA HIS A 107 -17.06 5.11 -1.71
C HIS A 107 -18.50 5.60 -1.57
N ASP A 108 -19.28 5.56 -2.66
CA ASP A 108 -20.69 5.96 -2.66
C ASP A 108 -21.52 5.09 -1.71
N ALA A 109 -21.27 3.76 -1.72
CA ALA A 109 -21.98 2.81 -0.87
C ALA A 109 -21.75 3.03 0.64
N TYR A 110 -20.55 3.48 1.03
CA TYR A 110 -20.17 3.73 2.44
C TYR A 110 -20.20 5.20 2.83
N GLY A 111 -20.61 6.11 1.93
CA GLY A 111 -20.63 7.55 2.20
C GLY A 111 -19.23 8.14 2.37
N ILE A 112 -18.21 7.51 1.78
CA ILE A 112 -16.83 7.98 1.82
C ILE A 112 -16.63 8.99 0.69
N TYR A 113 -16.06 10.15 1.01
CA TYR A 113 -15.78 11.17 0.01
C TYR A 113 -14.86 10.66 -1.10
N TYR A 114 -15.33 10.77 -2.34
CA TYR A 114 -14.57 10.41 -3.53
C TYR A 114 -14.25 11.65 -4.36
N PRO A 115 -13.08 12.26 -4.19
CA PRO A 115 -12.69 13.48 -4.89
C PRO A 115 -12.33 13.24 -6.35
N SER A 116 -12.12 14.33 -7.09
CA SER A 116 -11.64 14.28 -8.46
C SER A 116 -10.32 13.51 -8.57
N THR A 117 -10.03 12.99 -9.76
CA THR A 117 -8.74 12.29 -9.98
C THR A 117 -7.54 13.15 -9.62
N ARG A 118 -7.58 14.44 -9.94
CA ARG A 118 -6.52 15.39 -9.57
C ARG A 118 -6.33 15.43 -8.06
N GLU A 119 -7.40 15.69 -7.32
CA GLU A 119 -7.36 15.81 -5.87
C GLU A 119 -6.94 14.49 -5.19
N ARG A 120 -7.38 13.32 -5.70
CA ARG A 120 -6.92 12.03 -5.16
C ARG A 120 -5.41 11.85 -5.25
N PHE A 121 -4.78 12.31 -6.34
CA PHE A 121 -3.33 12.26 -6.48
C PHE A 121 -2.62 13.31 -5.62
N ASP A 122 -3.19 14.50 -5.48
CA ASP A 122 -2.66 15.55 -4.60
C ASP A 122 -2.71 15.06 -3.13
N ARG A 123 -3.83 14.46 -2.71
CA ARG A 123 -3.97 13.80 -1.40
C ARG A 123 -3.04 12.59 -1.22
N LEU A 124 -2.79 11.82 -2.28
CA LEU A 124 -1.84 10.70 -2.20
C LEU A 124 -0.42 11.22 -1.94
N GLU A 125 0.02 12.24 -2.66
CA GLU A 125 1.35 12.83 -2.48
C GLU A 125 1.51 13.42 -1.07
N GLU A 126 0.59 14.24 -0.62
CA GLU A 126 0.62 14.80 0.74
C GLU A 126 0.51 13.69 1.81
N GLY A 127 -0.36 12.71 1.59
CA GLY A 127 -0.53 11.59 2.52
C GLY A 127 0.75 10.78 2.71
N ILE A 128 1.52 10.55 1.65
CA ILE A 128 2.83 9.90 1.75
C ILE A 128 3.80 10.75 2.59
N GLN A 129 3.81 12.07 2.38
CA GLN A 129 4.67 12.98 3.15
C GLN A 129 4.28 13.01 4.64
N VAL A 130 2.98 13.04 4.95
CA VAL A 130 2.48 12.93 6.33
C VAL A 130 2.92 11.61 6.98
N ILE A 131 2.74 10.49 6.29
CA ILE A 131 3.14 9.17 6.80
C ILE A 131 4.64 9.13 7.08
N LYS A 132 5.47 9.61 6.15
CA LYS A 132 6.93 9.65 6.35
C LYS A 132 7.33 10.58 7.48
N ALA A 133 6.69 11.73 7.64
CA ALA A 133 6.91 12.62 8.77
C ALA A 133 6.56 11.94 10.10
N LEU A 134 5.43 11.25 10.18
CA LEU A 134 5.04 10.47 11.38
C LEU A 134 6.02 9.35 11.72
N TRP A 135 6.71 8.80 10.73
CA TRP A 135 7.68 7.72 10.91
C TRP A 135 9.11 8.21 11.18
N SER A 136 9.38 9.51 11.00
CA SER A 136 10.67 10.12 11.33
C SER A 136 10.88 10.19 12.85
N ASP A 137 12.14 10.37 13.26
CA ASP A 137 12.48 10.52 14.67
C ASP A 137 11.90 11.81 15.26
N GLY A 138 11.42 11.71 16.49
CA GLY A 138 10.82 12.83 17.21
C GLY A 138 9.40 13.21 16.75
N PRO A 139 8.87 14.34 17.25
CA PRO A 139 7.56 14.83 16.91
C PRO A 139 7.47 15.28 15.44
N ALA A 140 6.38 14.91 14.79
CA ALA A 140 6.08 15.24 13.40
C ALA A 140 5.26 16.52 13.30
N SER A 141 5.61 17.37 12.35
CA SER A 141 4.78 18.48 11.88
C SER A 141 4.72 18.48 10.36
N TYR A 142 3.55 18.74 9.81
CA TYR A 142 3.29 18.84 8.38
C TYR A 142 2.18 19.87 8.13
N SER A 143 2.31 20.70 7.11
CA SER A 143 1.28 21.65 6.70
C SER A 143 1.19 21.64 5.18
N GLY A 144 0.08 21.10 4.67
CA GLY A 144 -0.25 21.03 3.24
C GLY A 144 -1.61 21.63 2.93
N GLU A 145 -2.09 21.40 1.71
CA GLU A 145 -3.41 21.85 1.26
C GLU A 145 -4.52 20.96 1.84
N HIS A 146 -4.26 19.67 1.97
CA HIS A 146 -5.26 18.66 2.34
C HIS A 146 -5.08 18.13 3.77
N TYR A 147 -3.86 18.19 4.30
CA TYR A 147 -3.55 17.61 5.61
C TYR A 147 -2.65 18.52 6.44
N SER A 148 -2.85 18.48 7.75
CA SER A 148 -1.97 19.15 8.70
C SER A 148 -1.76 18.28 9.93
N VAL A 149 -0.55 18.31 10.47
CA VAL A 149 -0.14 17.64 11.71
C VAL A 149 0.76 18.60 12.47
N THR A 150 0.58 18.71 13.79
CA THR A 150 1.34 19.66 14.60
C THR A 150 1.88 18.96 15.84
N ASP A 151 3.20 18.89 15.96
CA ASP A 151 3.94 18.45 17.14
C ASP A 151 3.45 17.13 17.75
N VAL A 152 3.26 16.10 16.88
CA VAL A 152 2.72 14.78 17.27
C VAL A 152 3.80 13.72 17.19
N ASP A 153 4.04 13.01 18.30
CA ASP A 153 4.88 11.80 18.24
C ASP A 153 4.03 10.55 17.96
N CYS A 154 4.42 9.83 16.91
CA CYS A 154 3.76 8.58 16.50
C CYS A 154 4.58 7.39 16.99
N LEU A 155 4.21 6.81 18.11
CA LEU A 155 4.88 5.65 18.71
C LEU A 155 3.94 4.43 18.76
N PRO A 156 4.49 3.19 18.57
CA PRO A 156 5.86 2.91 18.12
C PRO A 156 6.10 3.32 16.67
N LYS A 157 7.34 3.63 16.32
CA LYS A 157 7.77 3.84 14.92
C LYS A 157 7.82 2.47 14.21
N PRO A 158 7.75 2.43 12.86
CA PRO A 158 8.13 1.23 12.12
C PRO A 158 9.58 0.83 12.43
N VAL A 159 9.93 -0.43 12.19
CA VAL A 159 11.27 -0.96 12.49
C VAL A 159 12.40 -0.14 11.85
N ASN A 160 12.18 0.38 10.63
CA ASN A 160 13.16 1.20 9.91
C ASN A 160 12.80 2.70 9.91
N GLY A 161 11.93 3.16 10.82
CA GLY A 161 11.52 4.56 10.88
C GLY A 161 11.03 5.08 9.52
N ALA A 162 11.44 6.30 9.15
CA ALA A 162 11.10 6.93 7.87
C ALA A 162 11.67 6.21 6.63
N ASP A 163 12.68 5.36 6.80
CA ASP A 163 13.26 4.56 5.71
C ASP A 163 12.43 3.30 5.38
N THR A 164 11.36 3.03 6.15
CA THR A 164 10.43 1.95 5.85
C THR A 164 9.86 2.12 4.43
N PRO A 165 10.07 1.11 3.54
CA PRO A 165 9.64 1.23 2.15
C PRO A 165 8.12 1.29 2.02
N ILE A 166 7.64 2.21 1.18
CA ILE A 166 6.23 2.30 0.78
C ILE A 166 6.10 1.72 -0.63
N THR A 167 5.13 0.83 -0.85
CA THR A 167 4.76 0.35 -2.18
C THR A 167 3.71 1.30 -2.78
N ILE A 168 3.95 1.82 -3.99
CA ILE A 168 2.96 2.59 -4.73
C ILE A 168 2.42 1.74 -5.88
N GLY A 169 1.09 1.56 -5.90
CA GLY A 169 0.40 0.78 -6.94
C GLY A 169 -0.13 1.64 -8.09
N GLY A 170 -0.12 1.04 -9.28
CA GLY A 170 -0.69 1.64 -10.48
C GLY A 170 0.33 1.94 -11.58
N GLY A 171 -0.17 2.28 -12.77
CA GLY A 171 0.67 2.44 -13.97
C GLY A 171 0.48 3.77 -14.71
N GLY A 172 -0.12 4.78 -14.09
CA GLY A 172 -0.40 6.08 -14.72
C GLY A 172 0.88 6.92 -14.91
N GLU A 173 1.28 7.13 -16.16
CA GLU A 173 2.57 7.74 -16.51
C GLU A 173 2.68 9.22 -16.13
N LYS A 174 1.52 9.92 -16.08
CA LYS A 174 1.49 11.37 -15.78
C LYS A 174 1.48 11.70 -14.30
N ARG A 175 0.97 10.82 -13.45
CA ARG A 175 0.81 11.08 -12.02
C ARG A 175 1.39 9.97 -11.14
N THR A 176 1.09 8.68 -11.42
CA THR A 176 1.55 7.59 -10.58
C THR A 176 3.06 7.40 -10.67
N LEU A 177 3.62 7.29 -11.90
CA LEU A 177 5.03 6.99 -12.06
C LEU A 177 5.97 8.12 -11.57
N PRO A 178 5.64 9.42 -11.67
CA PRO A 178 6.38 10.47 -10.96
C PRO A 178 6.40 10.31 -9.44
N LEU A 179 5.27 9.94 -8.81
CA LEU A 179 5.23 9.69 -7.36
C LEU A 179 6.01 8.43 -6.97
N VAL A 180 5.98 7.40 -7.83
CA VAL A 180 6.81 6.19 -7.66
C VAL A 180 8.29 6.58 -7.65
N ALA A 181 8.75 7.34 -8.62
CA ALA A 181 10.15 7.77 -8.69
C ALA A 181 10.58 8.58 -7.46
N LYS A 182 9.70 9.46 -6.96
CA LYS A 182 10.00 10.37 -5.86
C LYS A 182 9.96 9.69 -4.49
N TYR A 183 9.01 8.77 -4.26
CA TYR A 183 8.70 8.31 -2.90
C TYR A 183 8.73 6.79 -2.69
N ALA A 184 8.55 5.97 -3.74
CA ALA A 184 8.34 4.55 -3.54
C ALA A 184 9.63 3.77 -3.27
N GLY A 185 9.61 2.85 -2.30
CA GLY A 185 10.59 1.77 -2.20
C GLY A 185 10.27 0.62 -3.16
N GLU A 186 8.97 0.44 -3.47
CA GLU A 186 8.50 -0.55 -4.42
C GLU A 186 7.40 0.03 -5.33
N TRP A 187 7.47 -0.27 -6.63
CA TRP A 187 6.40 -0.02 -7.58
C TRP A 187 5.69 -1.32 -7.93
N ASN A 188 4.37 -1.35 -7.77
CA ASN A 188 3.55 -2.45 -8.24
C ASN A 188 2.72 -2.06 -9.46
N CYS A 189 2.96 -2.73 -10.58
CA CYS A 189 2.16 -2.64 -11.80
C CYS A 189 1.04 -3.68 -11.78
N VAL A 190 -0.11 -3.38 -12.39
CA VAL A 190 -1.25 -4.29 -12.39
C VAL A 190 -1.48 -4.86 -13.78
N ASN A 191 -1.31 -6.17 -13.89
CA ASN A 191 -1.77 -7.05 -14.98
C ASN A 191 -1.74 -6.43 -16.39
N VAL A 192 -0.58 -6.04 -16.85
CA VAL A 192 -0.38 -5.51 -18.20
C VAL A 192 0.42 -6.50 -19.07
N PRO A 193 0.29 -6.47 -20.41
CA PRO A 193 1.13 -7.24 -21.31
C PRO A 193 2.63 -6.95 -21.12
N PRO A 194 3.52 -7.90 -21.41
CA PRO A 194 4.97 -7.75 -21.20
C PRO A 194 5.58 -6.53 -21.91
N GLU A 195 5.12 -6.21 -23.11
CA GLU A 195 5.57 -5.03 -23.86
C GLU A 195 5.17 -3.73 -23.18
N THR A 196 3.93 -3.65 -22.67
CA THR A 196 3.44 -2.50 -21.87
C THR A 196 4.23 -2.38 -20.58
N TYR A 197 4.54 -3.48 -19.92
CA TYR A 197 5.36 -3.46 -18.71
C TYR A 197 6.77 -2.92 -18.99
N ARG A 198 7.43 -3.38 -20.07
CA ARG A 198 8.75 -2.87 -20.47
C ARG A 198 8.72 -1.37 -20.76
N HIS A 199 7.69 -0.90 -21.48
CA HIS A 199 7.51 0.53 -21.74
C HIS A 199 7.40 1.31 -20.41
N LYS A 200 6.57 0.86 -19.48
CA LYS A 200 6.40 1.54 -18.17
C LYS A 200 7.67 1.50 -17.33
N VAL A 201 8.47 0.45 -17.39
CA VAL A 201 9.79 0.38 -16.75
C VAL A 201 10.72 1.48 -17.26
N ASN A 202 10.71 1.72 -18.58
CA ASN A 202 11.50 2.80 -19.19
C ASN A 202 11.00 4.18 -18.71
N VAL A 203 9.68 4.40 -18.71
CA VAL A 203 9.09 5.64 -18.20
C VAL A 203 9.46 5.85 -16.72
N VAL A 204 9.41 4.81 -15.89
CA VAL A 204 9.85 4.92 -14.48
C VAL A 204 11.32 5.31 -14.38
N ALA A 205 12.19 4.74 -15.22
CA ALA A 205 13.61 5.10 -15.23
C ALA A 205 13.82 6.58 -15.62
N GLU A 206 13.08 7.08 -16.60
CA GLU A 206 13.08 8.51 -16.97
C GLU A 206 12.63 9.38 -15.78
N ARG A 207 11.53 9.01 -15.09
CA ARG A 207 11.04 9.75 -13.92
C ARG A 207 12.02 9.70 -12.74
N CYS A 208 12.77 8.60 -12.59
CA CYS A 208 13.85 8.53 -11.59
C CYS A 208 14.97 9.51 -11.93
N ALA A 209 15.34 9.63 -13.21
CA ALA A 209 16.34 10.62 -13.65
C ALA A 209 15.88 12.07 -13.40
N ASP A 210 14.57 12.37 -13.57
CA ASP A 210 14.01 13.70 -13.27
C ASP A 210 14.18 14.13 -11.79
N VAL A 211 14.45 13.20 -10.89
CA VAL A 211 14.62 13.42 -9.44
C VAL A 211 15.98 12.94 -8.90
N ASP A 212 16.96 12.78 -9.75
CA ASP A 212 18.33 12.34 -9.43
C ASP A 212 18.37 11.00 -8.66
N ARG A 213 17.46 10.08 -8.95
CA ARG A 213 17.36 8.76 -8.33
C ARG A 213 17.88 7.65 -9.24
N ASP A 214 18.73 6.78 -8.71
CA ASP A 214 19.08 5.54 -9.39
C ASP A 214 17.86 4.59 -9.46
N PRO A 215 17.35 4.26 -10.67
CA PRO A 215 16.21 3.36 -10.83
C PRO A 215 16.47 1.92 -10.32
N ALA A 216 17.72 1.53 -10.11
CA ALA A 216 18.06 0.23 -9.52
C ALA A 216 17.68 0.13 -8.04
N THR A 217 17.52 1.27 -7.34
CA THR A 217 17.07 1.31 -5.95
C THR A 217 15.57 1.05 -5.79
N LEU A 218 14.81 1.07 -6.88
CA LEU A 218 13.38 0.84 -6.87
C LEU A 218 13.08 -0.64 -7.09
N HIS A 219 12.49 -1.28 -6.09
CA HIS A 219 11.94 -2.63 -6.29
C HIS A 219 10.71 -2.58 -7.21
N ARG A 220 10.57 -3.57 -8.09
CA ARG A 220 9.48 -3.64 -9.09
C ARG A 220 8.76 -4.97 -8.97
N SER A 221 7.45 -4.91 -8.88
CA SER A 221 6.57 -6.08 -8.87
C SER A 221 5.40 -5.89 -9.83
N MET A 222 4.76 -6.97 -10.19
CA MET A 222 3.53 -6.94 -10.98
C MET A 222 2.51 -7.90 -10.36
N MET A 223 1.30 -7.41 -10.12
CA MET A 223 0.16 -8.25 -9.81
C MET A 223 -0.37 -8.84 -11.12
N VAL A 224 -0.54 -10.16 -11.15
CA VAL A 224 -1.04 -10.91 -12.32
C VAL A 224 -2.31 -11.66 -11.92
N PHE A 225 -3.36 -11.56 -12.74
CA PHE A 225 -4.59 -12.33 -12.56
C PHE A 225 -4.53 -13.64 -13.33
N GLY A 226 -5.14 -14.69 -12.78
CA GLY A 226 -5.37 -15.94 -13.52
C GLY A 226 -4.25 -16.98 -13.48
N LEU A 227 -3.39 -16.92 -12.49
CA LEU A 227 -2.56 -18.06 -12.13
C LEU A 227 -3.38 -18.99 -11.24
N VAL A 228 -4.14 -19.87 -11.82
CA VAL A 228 -4.75 -21.03 -11.18
C VAL A 228 -4.43 -22.25 -12.02
#